data_161fe4461e6559a9acf80a9618ca9395
#
_entry.id   161fe4461e6559a9acf80a9618ca9395
#
_cell.length_a   1.000
_cell.length_b   1.000
_cell.length_c   1.000
_cell.angle_alpha   90.00
_cell.angle_beta   90.00
_cell.angle_gamma   90.00
#
_symmetry.space_group_name_H-M   'P 1'
#
loop_
_entity.id
_entity.type
_entity.pdbx_description
1 polymer ?
#
loop_
_entity_poly.entity_id
_entity_poly.type
_entity_poly.pdbx_seq_one_letter_code
_entity_poly.pdbx_strand_id
1 'polypeptide(L)'
;HHGPLLTYLTFNLELYGTWDLILAASLIALLWGYYFTRFKLFVPKDYLLYFIVFILSCLITPFCIVLYDILHFSFQFYGDGGFLDHVMYYIFGVGGIEELTKALPVLICVLVFSKRMKEPVDYLILATVSALGFAFMENLMYFDQYYGNSNFDVIHNRSVLSVIMHIFCSTIIWYGFIKTRMLKKIKYLVGCIVLSIVTHGMYDVFLTQSVSSVFYVFSFGMVVFSFFGLKMMYNSALNQSPFFNPNNVYPANENAFILIASLGMVLIFEFILDAIRFGAPHANDSLLTSLLA
;
A
#
# COMPACT_ATOMS: atom_id res chain seq x y z
N HIS A 1 2.26 8.04 -26.31
CA HIS A 1 0.92 7.80 -26.86
C HIS A 1 0.09 7.06 -25.82
N HIS A 2 -0.49 7.82 -24.87
CA HIS A 2 -1.49 7.29 -23.96
C HIS A 2 -2.84 7.45 -24.66
N GLY A 3 -3.42 6.33 -25.13
CA GLY A 3 -4.78 6.29 -25.64
C GLY A 3 -5.78 6.68 -24.54
N PRO A 4 -6.99 7.12 -24.90
CA PRO A 4 -7.95 7.63 -23.95
C PRO A 4 -8.28 6.56 -22.89
N LEU A 5 -8.25 6.95 -21.63
CA LEU A 5 -8.50 6.14 -20.43
C LEU A 5 -9.85 5.40 -20.42
N LEU A 6 -10.78 5.75 -21.31
CA LEU A 6 -12.00 4.96 -21.58
C LEU A 6 -11.71 3.52 -22.01
N THR A 7 -10.52 3.23 -22.55
CA THR A 7 -10.09 1.87 -22.87
C THR A 7 -9.71 1.08 -21.60
N TYR A 8 -9.38 1.75 -20.50
CA TYR A 8 -9.11 1.10 -19.21
C TYR A 8 -10.39 0.80 -18.41
N LEU A 9 -11.49 1.49 -18.69
CA LEU A 9 -12.79 1.22 -18.06
C LEU A 9 -13.57 0.10 -18.74
N THR A 10 -13.21 -0.32 -19.95
CA THR A 10 -13.61 -1.62 -20.45
C THR A 10 -12.74 -2.66 -19.76
N PHE A 11 -12.99 -2.89 -18.49
CA PHE A 11 -12.71 -4.12 -17.81
C PHE A 11 -13.46 -5.22 -18.58
N ASN A 12 -12.91 -5.64 -19.69
CA ASN A 12 -13.22 -6.93 -20.28
C ASN A 12 -12.64 -7.95 -19.30
N LEU A 13 -13.38 -8.17 -18.21
CA LEU A 13 -13.31 -9.36 -17.41
C LEU A 13 -13.67 -10.54 -18.32
N GLU A 14 -12.80 -10.88 -19.25
CA GLU A 14 -12.69 -12.25 -19.69
C GLU A 14 -12.18 -13.02 -18.49
N LEU A 15 -13.12 -13.36 -17.60
CA LEU A 15 -12.93 -14.06 -16.33
C LEU A 15 -12.15 -15.39 -16.45
N TYR A 16 -11.87 -15.83 -17.67
CA TYR A 16 -11.21 -17.10 -17.96
C TYR A 16 -9.67 -17.06 -17.98
N GLY A 17 -9.05 -15.90 -17.77
CA GLY A 17 -7.57 -15.78 -17.79
C GLY A 17 -6.94 -15.04 -16.60
N THR A 18 -7.72 -14.51 -15.67
CA THR A 18 -7.24 -13.56 -14.62
C THR A 18 -7.43 -14.05 -13.19
N TRP A 19 -7.90 -15.27 -12.96
CA TRP A 19 -8.11 -15.81 -11.61
C TRP A 19 -6.82 -15.90 -10.79
N ASP A 20 -5.69 -16.17 -11.44
CA ASP A 20 -4.35 -16.23 -10.86
C ASP A 20 -3.89 -14.85 -10.36
N LEU A 21 -4.18 -13.78 -11.08
CA LEU A 21 -3.88 -12.41 -10.68
C LEU A 21 -4.69 -12.00 -9.45
N ILE A 22 -5.98 -12.37 -9.43
CA ILE A 22 -6.87 -12.14 -8.28
C ILE A 22 -6.36 -12.92 -7.07
N LEU A 23 -5.91 -14.16 -7.26
CA LEU A 23 -5.35 -14.98 -6.18
C LEU A 23 -4.04 -14.35 -5.65
N ALA A 24 -3.14 -13.91 -6.52
CA ALA A 24 -1.90 -13.25 -6.14
C ALA A 24 -2.17 -11.98 -5.32
N ALA A 25 -2.98 -11.08 -5.84
CA ALA A 25 -3.34 -9.85 -5.14
C ALA A 25 -4.05 -10.12 -3.80
N SER A 26 -4.93 -11.15 -3.76
CA SER A 26 -5.63 -11.55 -2.53
C SER A 26 -4.66 -12.10 -1.48
N LEU A 27 -3.73 -12.96 -1.88
CA LEU A 27 -2.73 -13.53 -0.97
C LEU A 27 -1.85 -12.44 -0.37
N ILE A 28 -1.37 -11.50 -1.18
CA ILE A 28 -0.57 -10.37 -0.73
C ILE A 28 -1.34 -9.56 0.32
N ALA A 29 -2.59 -9.20 0.03
CA ALA A 29 -3.43 -8.43 0.96
C ALA A 29 -3.70 -9.19 2.26
N LEU A 30 -3.95 -10.51 2.19
CA LEU A 30 -4.20 -11.35 3.36
C LEU A 30 -2.96 -11.51 4.24
N LEU A 31 -1.77 -11.74 3.66
CA LEU A 31 -0.54 -11.93 4.42
C LEU A 31 -0.13 -10.64 5.14
N TRP A 32 -0.15 -9.52 4.46
CA TRP A 32 0.14 -8.23 5.08
C TRP A 32 -0.95 -7.82 6.09
N GLY A 33 -2.23 -8.05 5.78
CA GLY A 33 -3.35 -7.83 6.69
C GLY A 33 -3.22 -8.67 7.97
N TYR A 34 -2.86 -9.94 7.85
CA TYR A 34 -2.58 -10.82 8.99
C TYR A 34 -1.42 -10.27 9.82
N TYR A 35 -0.30 -9.93 9.19
CA TYR A 35 0.87 -9.41 9.90
C TYR A 35 0.54 -8.16 10.70
N PHE A 36 -0.07 -7.14 10.09
CA PHE A 36 -0.34 -5.88 10.77
C PHE A 36 -1.48 -5.95 11.79
N THR A 37 -2.52 -6.75 11.54
CA THR A 37 -3.61 -6.92 12.53
C THR A 37 -3.17 -7.64 13.81
N ARG A 38 -2.02 -8.32 13.79
CA ARG A 38 -1.42 -8.89 15.01
C ARG A 38 -1.03 -7.84 16.03
N PHE A 39 -0.72 -6.62 15.62
CA PHE A 39 -0.40 -5.53 16.54
C PHE A 39 -1.57 -5.04 17.38
N LYS A 40 -2.80 -5.51 17.11
CA LYS A 40 -3.91 -5.31 18.04
C LYS A 40 -3.83 -6.33 19.19
N LEU A 41 -3.21 -5.88 20.29
CA LEU A 41 -2.80 -6.77 21.40
C LEU A 41 -3.79 -6.79 22.57
N PHE A 42 -4.43 -5.64 22.87
CA PHE A 42 -5.11 -5.44 24.15
C PHE A 42 -6.63 -5.54 24.05
N VAL A 43 -7.19 -5.35 22.87
CA VAL A 43 -8.63 -5.40 22.62
C VAL A 43 -8.91 -6.37 21.48
N PRO A 44 -10.05 -7.13 21.50
CA PRO A 44 -10.40 -8.03 20.41
C PRO A 44 -10.41 -7.35 19.05
N LYS A 45 -9.95 -8.07 18.03
CA LYS A 45 -9.91 -7.62 16.64
C LYS A 45 -11.33 -7.49 16.08
N ASP A 46 -11.57 -6.43 15.33
CA ASP A 46 -12.84 -6.18 14.69
C ASP A 46 -12.78 -6.52 13.19
N TYR A 47 -12.80 -7.82 12.89
CA TYR A 47 -12.65 -8.29 11.51
C TYR A 47 -13.77 -7.80 10.58
N LEU A 48 -15.00 -7.58 11.10
CA LEU A 48 -16.07 -7.02 10.29
C LEU A 48 -15.74 -5.59 9.85
N LEU A 49 -15.24 -4.77 10.77
CA LEU A 49 -14.86 -3.40 10.45
C LEU A 49 -13.66 -3.37 9.48
N TYR A 50 -12.69 -4.27 9.65
CA TYR A 50 -11.56 -4.41 8.71
C TYR A 50 -12.07 -4.78 7.31
N PHE A 51 -12.98 -5.74 7.20
CA PHE A 51 -13.59 -6.12 5.93
C PHE A 51 -14.34 -4.95 5.28
N ILE A 52 -15.13 -4.20 6.04
CA ILE A 52 -15.85 -3.01 5.54
C ILE A 52 -14.85 -1.98 4.98
N VAL A 53 -13.77 -1.65 5.71
CA VAL A 53 -12.76 -0.69 5.25
C VAL A 53 -12.05 -1.18 3.99
N PHE A 54 -11.70 -2.47 3.94
CA PHE A 54 -11.06 -3.07 2.76
C PHE A 54 -11.95 -2.94 1.52
N ILE A 55 -13.21 -3.34 1.61
CA ILE A 55 -14.16 -3.25 0.49
C ILE A 55 -14.42 -1.80 0.09
N LEU A 56 -14.61 -0.88 1.05
CA LEU A 56 -14.76 0.54 0.74
C LEU A 56 -13.53 1.09 0.01
N SER A 57 -12.33 0.67 0.41
CA SER A 57 -11.10 1.09 -0.28
C SER A 57 -11.05 0.54 -1.71
N CYS A 58 -11.38 -0.73 -1.92
CA CYS A 58 -11.47 -1.30 -3.26
C CYS A 58 -12.46 -0.54 -4.15
N LEU A 59 -13.63 -0.16 -3.61
CA LEU A 59 -14.66 0.56 -4.35
C LEU A 59 -14.30 2.01 -4.66
N ILE A 60 -13.54 2.65 -3.79
CA ILE A 60 -13.13 4.07 -3.95
C ILE A 60 -11.88 4.19 -4.85
N THR A 61 -11.00 3.19 -4.88
CA THR A 61 -9.76 3.24 -5.67
C THR A 61 -9.96 3.62 -7.15
N PRO A 62 -10.95 3.08 -7.89
CA PRO A 62 -11.20 3.50 -9.28
C PRO A 62 -11.52 4.99 -9.43
N PHE A 63 -11.95 5.66 -8.37
CA PHE A 63 -12.20 7.10 -8.40
C PHE A 63 -10.91 7.92 -8.61
N CYS A 64 -9.74 7.38 -8.28
CA CYS A 64 -8.45 7.99 -8.61
C CYS A 64 -8.30 8.21 -10.11
N ILE A 65 -8.78 7.28 -10.95
CA ILE A 65 -8.73 7.39 -12.42
C ILE A 65 -9.48 8.64 -12.87
N VAL A 66 -10.67 8.86 -12.32
CA VAL A 66 -11.47 10.06 -12.62
C VAL A 66 -10.74 11.34 -12.21
N LEU A 67 -10.08 11.31 -11.04
CA LEU A 67 -9.30 12.46 -10.58
C LEU A 67 -8.05 12.71 -11.42
N TYR A 68 -7.38 11.66 -11.91
CA TYR A 68 -6.28 11.78 -12.87
C TYR A 68 -6.75 12.36 -14.20
N ASP A 69 -7.90 11.94 -14.70
CA ASP A 69 -8.49 12.52 -15.90
C ASP A 69 -8.79 14.01 -15.74
N ILE A 70 -9.36 14.42 -14.62
CA ILE A 70 -9.59 15.83 -14.32
C ILE A 70 -8.27 16.59 -14.29
N LEU A 71 -7.23 16.02 -13.65
CA LEU A 71 -5.91 16.61 -13.58
C LEU A 71 -5.30 16.83 -14.97
N HIS A 72 -5.38 15.81 -15.83
CA HIS A 72 -4.84 15.82 -17.18
C HIS A 72 -5.64 16.75 -18.12
N PHE A 73 -6.97 16.57 -18.20
CA PHE A 73 -7.77 17.26 -19.20
C PHE A 73 -8.15 18.70 -18.79
N SER A 74 -8.38 18.95 -17.49
CA SER A 74 -8.80 20.28 -17.04
C SER A 74 -7.63 21.18 -16.68
N PHE A 75 -6.55 20.60 -16.12
CA PHE A 75 -5.39 21.36 -15.65
C PHE A 75 -4.15 21.19 -16.52
N GLN A 76 -4.19 20.30 -17.54
CA GLN A 76 -3.06 20.00 -18.43
C GLN A 76 -1.77 19.68 -17.66
N PHE A 77 -1.91 19.00 -16.54
CA PHE A 77 -0.80 18.65 -15.65
C PHE A 77 -0.43 17.19 -15.85
N TYR A 78 0.61 16.93 -16.64
CA TYR A 78 1.04 15.60 -17.11
C TYR A 78 2.39 15.15 -16.51
N GLY A 79 3.17 16.08 -15.96
CA GLY A 79 4.52 15.80 -15.45
C GLY A 79 5.56 15.57 -16.54
N ASP A 80 5.35 16.08 -17.77
CA ASP A 80 6.21 15.89 -18.92
C ASP A 80 7.10 17.11 -19.25
N GLY A 81 6.97 18.21 -18.50
CA GLY A 81 7.67 19.47 -18.70
C GLY A 81 9.13 19.51 -18.20
N GLY A 82 9.65 18.39 -17.68
CA GLY A 82 10.99 18.26 -17.16
C GLY A 82 11.03 17.72 -15.72
N PHE A 83 12.23 17.60 -15.14
CA PHE A 83 12.39 16.93 -13.84
C PHE A 83 11.57 17.55 -12.71
N LEU A 84 11.53 18.88 -12.61
CA LEU A 84 10.75 19.54 -11.56
C LEU A 84 9.23 19.33 -11.76
N ASP A 85 8.75 19.44 -12.99
CA ASP A 85 7.36 19.18 -13.33
C ASP A 85 6.97 17.74 -13.02
N HIS A 86 7.83 16.79 -13.34
CA HIS A 86 7.69 15.38 -13.01
C HIS A 86 7.59 15.16 -11.48
N VAL A 87 8.48 15.76 -10.69
CA VAL A 87 8.44 15.71 -9.22
C VAL A 87 7.14 16.29 -8.68
N MET A 88 6.72 17.46 -9.19
CA MET A 88 5.48 18.11 -8.75
C MET A 88 4.24 17.27 -9.11
N TYR A 89 4.23 16.65 -10.29
CA TYR A 89 3.17 15.76 -10.72
C TYR A 89 3.04 14.54 -9.79
N TYR A 90 4.14 13.85 -9.49
CA TYR A 90 4.09 12.68 -8.61
C TYR A 90 3.76 13.04 -7.16
N ILE A 91 4.22 14.18 -6.65
CA ILE A 91 3.87 14.60 -5.29
C ILE A 91 2.42 15.04 -5.20
N PHE A 92 2.00 16.03 -5.97
CA PHE A 92 0.67 16.64 -5.81
C PHE A 92 -0.42 15.94 -6.61
N GLY A 93 -0.09 15.45 -7.79
CA GLY A 93 -1.00 14.68 -8.63
C GLY A 93 -1.18 13.27 -8.07
N VAL A 94 -0.17 12.43 -8.15
CA VAL A 94 -0.28 11.01 -7.77
C VAL A 94 -0.39 10.85 -6.26
N GLY A 95 0.63 11.22 -5.50
CA GLY A 95 0.66 11.09 -4.05
C GLY A 95 -0.50 11.80 -3.35
N GLY A 96 -0.87 13.02 -3.83
CA GLY A 96 -2.00 13.77 -3.28
C GLY A 96 -3.32 13.07 -3.49
N ILE A 97 -3.63 12.66 -4.71
CA ILE A 97 -4.88 11.98 -5.06
C ILE A 97 -4.99 10.65 -4.30
N GLU A 98 -3.94 9.82 -4.34
CA GLU A 98 -3.99 8.48 -3.76
C GLU A 98 -4.06 8.49 -2.23
N GLU A 99 -3.24 9.31 -1.56
CA GLU A 99 -3.25 9.32 -0.10
C GLU A 99 -4.56 9.88 0.47
N LEU A 100 -5.14 10.91 -0.17
CA LEU A 100 -6.45 11.41 0.22
C LEU A 100 -7.55 10.38 -0.06
N THR A 101 -7.48 9.67 -1.20
CA THR A 101 -8.44 8.60 -1.54
C THR A 101 -8.35 7.46 -0.54
N LYS A 102 -7.15 7.01 -0.16
CA LYS A 102 -6.94 5.97 0.88
C LYS A 102 -7.41 6.41 2.27
N ALA A 103 -7.40 7.70 2.57
CA ALA A 103 -7.90 8.22 3.85
C ALA A 103 -9.43 8.18 3.97
N LEU A 104 -10.19 8.25 2.85
CA LEU A 104 -11.66 8.33 2.86
C LEU A 104 -12.36 7.11 3.49
N PRO A 105 -12.04 5.84 3.18
CA PRO A 105 -12.66 4.68 3.80
C PRO A 105 -12.52 4.69 5.31
N VAL A 106 -11.35 5.05 5.80
CA VAL A 106 -11.08 5.13 7.25
C VAL A 106 -11.85 6.28 7.88
N LEU A 107 -11.90 7.45 7.22
CA LEU A 107 -12.67 8.60 7.69
C LEU A 107 -14.17 8.25 7.81
N ILE A 108 -14.74 7.62 6.79
CA ILE A 108 -16.14 7.16 6.80
C ILE A 108 -16.38 6.23 8.00
N CYS A 109 -15.50 5.23 8.20
CA CYS A 109 -15.64 4.30 9.31
C CYS A 109 -15.45 4.95 10.69
N VAL A 110 -14.54 5.91 10.81
CA VAL A 110 -14.36 6.67 12.06
C VAL A 110 -15.60 7.52 12.38
N LEU A 111 -16.24 8.11 11.37
CA LEU A 111 -17.45 8.90 11.58
C LEU A 111 -18.68 8.03 11.92
N VAL A 112 -18.87 6.92 11.19
CA VAL A 112 -20.03 6.04 11.33
C VAL A 112 -19.90 5.09 12.53
N PHE A 113 -18.72 4.55 12.75
CA PHE A 113 -18.45 3.52 13.74
C PHE A 113 -17.51 3.98 14.86
N SER A 114 -17.56 5.25 15.25
CA SER A 114 -16.65 5.85 16.25
C SER A 114 -16.56 5.07 17.57
N LYS A 115 -17.67 4.46 18.01
CA LYS A 115 -17.74 3.65 19.25
C LYS A 115 -16.93 2.34 19.16
N ARG A 116 -16.57 1.90 17.97
CA ARG A 116 -15.73 0.69 17.75
C ARG A 116 -14.24 1.00 17.84
N MET A 117 -13.84 2.28 17.78
CA MET A 117 -12.45 2.75 17.95
C MET A 117 -12.16 2.86 19.46
N LYS A 118 -11.56 1.84 20.05
CA LYS A 118 -11.33 1.73 21.50
C LYS A 118 -9.94 2.20 21.91
N GLU A 119 -8.97 2.11 21.01
CA GLU A 119 -7.57 2.43 21.29
C GLU A 119 -6.88 3.08 20.06
N PRO A 120 -5.77 3.82 20.27
CA PRO A 120 -5.09 4.52 19.18
C PRO A 120 -4.65 3.62 18.03
N VAL A 121 -4.25 2.38 18.31
CA VAL A 121 -3.83 1.42 17.28
C VAL A 121 -4.94 1.05 16.30
N ASP A 122 -6.22 1.21 16.66
CA ASP A 122 -7.34 0.95 15.76
C ASP A 122 -7.27 1.81 14.50
N TYR A 123 -6.93 3.08 14.64
CA TYR A 123 -6.78 4.00 13.50
C TYR A 123 -5.66 3.57 12.55
N LEU A 124 -4.54 3.08 13.10
CA LEU A 124 -3.40 2.60 12.29
C LEU A 124 -3.73 1.30 11.55
N ILE A 125 -4.45 0.39 12.20
CA ILE A 125 -4.89 -0.87 11.56
C ILE A 125 -5.89 -0.57 10.45
N LEU A 126 -6.86 0.33 10.66
CA LEU A 126 -7.79 0.72 9.61
C LEU A 126 -7.08 1.41 8.44
N ALA A 127 -6.09 2.26 8.72
CA ALA A 127 -5.24 2.86 7.68
C ALA A 127 -4.50 1.80 6.87
N THR A 128 -3.90 0.81 7.55
CA THR A 128 -3.25 -0.34 6.90
C THR A 128 -4.23 -1.12 6.04
N VAL A 129 -5.40 -1.43 6.55
CA VAL A 129 -6.43 -2.20 5.80
C VAL A 129 -6.94 -1.41 4.60
N SER A 130 -7.12 -0.10 4.73
CA SER A 130 -7.47 0.77 3.60
C SER A 130 -6.37 0.78 2.54
N ALA A 131 -5.11 0.93 2.94
CA ALA A 131 -3.97 0.85 2.04
C ALA A 131 -3.89 -0.49 1.32
N LEU A 132 -4.21 -1.59 2.01
CA LEU A 132 -4.24 -2.93 1.41
C LEU A 132 -5.38 -3.10 0.40
N GLY A 133 -6.57 -2.55 0.65
CA GLY A 133 -7.67 -2.54 -0.31
C GLY A 133 -7.33 -1.73 -1.56
N PHE A 134 -6.68 -0.58 -1.38
CA PHE A 134 -6.15 0.23 -2.48
C PHE A 134 -5.10 -0.54 -3.28
N ALA A 135 -4.06 -1.05 -2.62
CA ALA A 135 -2.98 -1.81 -3.25
C ALA A 135 -3.48 -3.09 -3.95
N PHE A 136 -4.53 -3.74 -3.41
CA PHE A 136 -5.17 -4.87 -4.06
C PHE A 136 -5.73 -4.49 -5.44
N MET A 137 -6.51 -3.40 -5.53
CA MET A 137 -7.07 -2.93 -6.80
C MET A 137 -5.98 -2.47 -7.77
N GLU A 138 -5.00 -1.76 -7.26
CA GLU A 138 -3.87 -1.29 -8.06
C GLU A 138 -3.02 -2.46 -8.57
N ASN A 139 -2.75 -3.46 -7.74
CA ASN A 139 -2.03 -4.68 -8.16
C ASN A 139 -2.78 -5.43 -9.27
N LEU A 140 -4.11 -5.52 -9.21
CA LEU A 140 -4.89 -6.13 -10.30
C LEU A 140 -4.68 -5.38 -11.62
N MET A 141 -4.67 -4.04 -11.62
CA MET A 141 -4.43 -3.24 -12.83
C MET A 141 -3.02 -3.44 -13.37
N TYR A 142 -2.00 -3.43 -12.50
CA TYR A 142 -0.61 -3.63 -12.93
C TYR A 142 -0.33 -5.05 -13.37
N PHE A 143 -0.86 -6.05 -12.69
CA PHE A 143 -0.65 -7.45 -13.08
C PHE A 143 -1.28 -7.74 -14.44
N ASP A 144 -2.48 -7.23 -14.71
CA ASP A 144 -3.13 -7.36 -16.01
C ASP A 144 -2.29 -6.71 -17.14
N GLN A 145 -1.78 -5.51 -16.88
CA GLN A 145 -0.99 -4.76 -17.87
C GLN A 145 0.36 -5.41 -18.20
N TYR A 146 1.05 -5.97 -17.21
CA TYR A 146 2.43 -6.43 -17.35
C TYR A 146 2.58 -7.95 -17.43
N TYR A 147 1.57 -8.72 -17.06
CA TYR A 147 1.65 -10.18 -16.99
C TYR A 147 1.77 -10.85 -18.36
N GLY A 148 1.34 -10.19 -19.44
CA GLY A 148 1.55 -10.67 -20.81
C GLY A 148 3.02 -10.65 -21.27
N ASN A 149 3.87 -9.87 -20.57
CA ASN A 149 5.27 -9.60 -20.92
C ASN A 149 6.30 -10.31 -20.02
N SER A 150 5.89 -11.33 -19.25
CA SER A 150 6.78 -12.16 -18.40
C SER A 150 7.59 -11.41 -17.33
N ASN A 151 7.06 -10.34 -16.73
CA ASN A 151 7.79 -9.57 -15.72
C ASN A 151 7.39 -9.98 -14.29
N PHE A 152 7.97 -11.10 -13.81
CA PHE A 152 7.95 -11.49 -12.40
C PHE A 152 8.42 -10.37 -11.48
N ASP A 153 9.38 -9.55 -11.91
CA ASP A 153 9.89 -8.39 -11.18
C ASP A 153 8.80 -7.39 -10.80
N VAL A 154 7.78 -7.18 -11.65
CA VAL A 154 6.67 -6.27 -11.35
C VAL A 154 5.81 -6.82 -10.21
N ILE A 155 5.48 -8.12 -10.24
CA ILE A 155 4.69 -8.77 -9.19
C ILE A 155 5.46 -8.72 -7.87
N HIS A 156 6.73 -9.09 -7.89
CA HIS A 156 7.59 -9.09 -6.70
C HIS A 156 7.74 -7.70 -6.08
N ASN A 157 8.10 -6.70 -6.87
CA ASN A 157 8.27 -5.33 -6.40
C ASN A 157 6.95 -4.78 -5.83
N ARG A 158 5.83 -5.08 -6.47
CA ARG A 158 4.52 -4.63 -6.01
C ARG A 158 4.03 -5.39 -4.78
N SER A 159 4.39 -6.67 -4.64
CA SER A 159 4.00 -7.50 -3.49
C SER A 159 4.63 -7.06 -2.17
N VAL A 160 5.84 -6.54 -2.23
CA VAL A 160 6.64 -6.19 -1.05
C VAL A 160 6.85 -4.69 -0.95
N LEU A 161 7.51 -4.08 -1.94
CA LEU A 161 7.99 -2.71 -1.82
C LEU A 161 6.84 -1.71 -1.88
N SER A 162 6.00 -1.77 -2.92
CA SER A 162 4.89 -0.81 -3.09
C SER A 162 3.84 -0.94 -1.99
N VAL A 163 3.47 -2.18 -1.61
CA VAL A 163 2.46 -2.39 -0.55
C VAL A 163 2.92 -1.80 0.78
N ILE A 164 4.20 -1.95 1.16
CA ILE A 164 4.73 -1.36 2.39
C ILE A 164 4.72 0.17 2.32
N MET A 165 5.03 0.76 1.17
CA MET A 165 4.96 2.21 0.99
C MET A 165 3.52 2.73 1.13
N HIS A 166 2.53 2.07 0.51
CA HIS A 166 1.12 2.44 0.68
C HIS A 166 0.67 2.36 2.15
N ILE A 167 1.05 1.27 2.86
CA ILE A 167 0.74 1.11 4.29
C ILE A 167 1.39 2.24 5.11
N PHE A 168 2.67 2.53 4.85
CA PHE A 168 3.41 3.54 5.59
C PHE A 168 2.80 4.94 5.40
N CYS A 169 2.57 5.35 4.15
CA CYS A 169 2.01 6.66 3.84
C CYS A 169 0.62 6.84 4.45
N SER A 170 -0.27 5.87 4.28
CA SER A 170 -1.60 5.92 4.90
C SER A 170 -1.53 5.95 6.43
N THR A 171 -0.62 5.18 7.03
CA THR A 171 -0.44 5.13 8.49
C THR A 171 0.07 6.46 9.05
N ILE A 172 0.92 7.20 8.33
CA ILE A 172 1.40 8.54 8.73
C ILE A 172 0.21 9.48 8.96
N ILE A 173 -0.76 9.54 8.05
CA ILE A 173 -1.93 10.43 8.15
C ILE A 173 -2.70 10.14 9.45
N TRP A 174 -3.01 8.88 9.72
CA TRP A 174 -3.79 8.49 10.88
C TRP A 174 -3.00 8.56 12.18
N TYR A 175 -1.69 8.42 12.13
CA TYR A 175 -0.83 8.75 13.27
C TYR A 175 -0.88 10.26 13.60
N GLY A 176 -0.86 11.12 12.58
CA GLY A 176 -1.09 12.55 12.74
C GLY A 176 -2.44 12.88 13.37
N PHE A 177 -3.50 12.15 12.98
CA PHE A 177 -4.82 12.25 13.59
C PHE A 177 -4.80 11.89 15.09
N ILE A 178 -4.16 10.77 15.47
CA ILE A 178 -3.97 10.37 16.87
C ILE A 178 -3.27 11.48 17.65
N LYS A 179 -2.15 11.97 17.13
CA LYS A 179 -1.37 13.06 17.79
C LYS A 179 -2.18 14.35 17.90
N THR A 180 -2.98 14.68 16.89
CA THR A 180 -3.88 15.86 16.94
C THR A 180 -4.92 15.73 18.04
N ARG A 181 -5.52 14.56 18.20
CA ARG A 181 -6.51 14.31 19.28
C ARG A 181 -5.89 14.42 20.66
N MET A 182 -4.68 13.89 20.83
CA MET A 182 -3.98 13.87 22.11
C MET A 182 -3.46 15.24 22.52
N LEU A 183 -2.81 15.93 21.59
CA LEU A 183 -2.13 17.21 21.86
C LEU A 183 -3.01 18.44 21.59
N LYS A 184 -4.21 18.24 21.06
CA LYS A 184 -5.18 19.31 20.67
C LYS A 184 -4.59 20.34 19.69
N LYS A 185 -3.70 19.91 18.79
CA LYS A 185 -3.01 20.77 17.82
C LYS A 185 -3.12 20.19 16.41
N ILE A 186 -3.95 20.84 15.56
CA ILE A 186 -4.23 20.42 14.18
C ILE A 186 -2.97 20.33 13.30
N LYS A 187 -1.91 21.04 13.63
CA LYS A 187 -0.64 21.04 12.89
C LYS A 187 -0.04 19.63 12.72
N TYR A 188 -0.30 18.72 13.65
CA TYR A 188 0.20 17.34 13.53
C TYR A 188 -0.49 16.57 12.40
N LEU A 189 -1.82 16.73 12.26
CA LEU A 189 -2.55 16.11 11.14
C LEU A 189 -2.11 16.71 9.81
N VAL A 190 -2.08 18.05 9.72
CA VAL A 190 -1.67 18.74 8.48
C VAL A 190 -0.24 18.36 8.09
N GLY A 191 0.70 18.39 9.05
CA GLY A 191 2.09 18.01 8.78
C GLY A 191 2.23 16.54 8.34
N CYS A 192 1.45 15.62 8.93
CA CYS A 192 1.45 14.22 8.55
C CYS A 192 0.80 13.99 7.18
N ILE A 193 -0.25 14.73 6.80
CA ILE A 193 -0.83 14.67 5.45
C ILE A 193 0.23 15.10 4.42
N VAL A 194 0.87 16.24 4.63
CA VAL A 194 1.93 16.73 3.72
C VAL A 194 3.08 15.74 3.65
N LEU A 195 3.54 15.22 4.79
CA LEU A 195 4.62 14.22 4.84
C LEU A 195 4.25 12.96 4.06
N SER A 196 3.04 12.46 4.22
CA SER A 196 2.54 11.27 3.51
C SER A 196 2.55 11.49 1.99
N ILE A 197 1.97 12.60 1.53
CA ILE A 197 1.89 12.95 0.11
C ILE A 197 3.29 13.10 -0.50
N VAL A 198 4.20 13.81 0.17
CA VAL A 198 5.57 14.00 -0.30
C VAL A 198 6.33 12.67 -0.33
N THR A 199 6.20 11.85 0.71
CA THR A 199 6.88 10.55 0.79
C THR A 199 6.41 9.62 -0.33
N HIS A 200 5.10 9.53 -0.56
CA HIS A 200 4.55 8.73 -1.64
C HIS A 200 5.05 9.20 -3.00
N GLY A 201 4.85 10.47 -3.33
CA GLY A 201 5.26 11.00 -4.63
C GLY A 201 6.76 10.90 -4.88
N MET A 202 7.62 11.11 -3.86
CA MET A 202 9.06 10.92 -4.01
C MET A 202 9.45 9.45 -4.27
N TYR A 203 8.75 8.50 -3.64
CA TYR A 203 8.95 7.09 -3.93
C TYR A 203 8.65 6.78 -5.40
N ASP A 204 7.54 7.29 -5.93
CA ASP A 204 7.17 7.09 -7.33
C ASP A 204 8.13 7.79 -8.30
N VAL A 205 8.61 8.99 -7.96
CA VAL A 205 9.68 9.67 -8.73
C VAL A 205 10.90 8.77 -8.84
N PHE A 206 11.35 8.16 -7.74
CA PHE A 206 12.53 7.29 -7.76
C PHE A 206 12.30 5.99 -8.53
N LEU A 207 11.09 5.45 -8.53
CA LEU A 207 10.76 4.27 -9.33
C LEU A 207 10.67 4.56 -10.82
N THR A 208 10.12 5.71 -11.21
CA THR A 208 9.86 6.05 -12.61
C THR A 208 11.05 6.67 -13.32
N GLN A 209 11.96 7.32 -12.58
CA GLN A 209 13.22 7.86 -13.11
C GLN A 209 14.29 6.76 -13.25
N SER A 210 13.99 5.71 -14.01
CA SER A 210 14.87 4.54 -14.22
C SER A 210 16.21 4.83 -14.93
N VAL A 211 16.58 6.10 -15.08
CA VAL A 211 17.80 6.56 -15.77
C VAL A 211 19.08 6.20 -15.01
N SER A 212 19.00 5.90 -13.72
CA SER A 212 20.17 5.58 -12.90
C SER A 212 19.85 4.56 -11.81
N SER A 213 20.71 3.54 -11.67
CA SER A 213 20.67 2.57 -10.56
C SER A 213 20.64 3.23 -9.16
N VAL A 214 21.11 4.46 -9.05
CA VAL A 214 21.08 5.25 -7.82
C VAL A 214 19.64 5.49 -7.32
N PHE A 215 18.69 5.71 -8.21
CA PHE A 215 17.30 5.94 -7.82
C PHE A 215 16.64 4.70 -7.23
N TYR A 216 16.98 3.51 -7.72
CA TYR A 216 16.52 2.25 -7.09
C TYR A 216 17.05 2.08 -5.67
N VAL A 217 18.31 2.46 -5.40
CA VAL A 217 18.87 2.44 -4.05
C VAL A 217 18.10 3.38 -3.12
N PHE A 218 17.69 4.55 -3.61
CA PHE A 218 16.87 5.48 -2.82
C PHE A 218 15.46 4.93 -2.55
N SER A 219 14.78 4.35 -3.54
CA SER A 219 13.46 3.75 -3.35
C SER A 219 13.51 2.59 -2.35
N PHE A 220 14.51 1.70 -2.47
CA PHE A 220 14.73 0.63 -1.50
C PHE A 220 15.02 1.18 -0.09
N GLY A 221 15.88 2.20 0.01
CA GLY A 221 16.16 2.89 1.28
C GLY A 221 14.90 3.48 1.92
N MET A 222 13.98 4.04 1.13
CA MET A 222 12.70 4.53 1.60
C MET A 222 11.82 3.40 2.16
N VAL A 223 11.79 2.23 1.53
CA VAL A 223 11.04 1.06 2.04
C VAL A 223 11.62 0.59 3.37
N VAL A 224 12.95 0.47 3.49
CA VAL A 224 13.60 0.11 4.76
C VAL A 224 13.26 1.14 5.85
N PHE A 225 13.36 2.43 5.55
CA PHE A 225 12.96 3.51 6.46
C PHE A 225 11.49 3.40 6.87
N SER A 226 10.61 3.03 5.95
CA SER A 226 9.17 2.87 6.19
C SER A 226 8.87 1.78 7.21
N PHE A 227 9.60 0.65 7.19
CA PHE A 227 9.47 -0.40 8.21
C PHE A 227 9.81 0.12 9.62
N PHE A 228 10.88 0.90 9.76
CA PHE A 228 11.23 1.50 11.05
C PHE A 228 10.17 2.53 11.49
N GLY A 229 9.69 3.36 10.57
CA GLY A 229 8.63 4.32 10.82
C GLY A 229 7.32 3.67 11.26
N LEU A 230 6.89 2.61 10.57
CA LEU A 230 5.73 1.80 10.95
C LEU A 230 5.89 1.24 12.37
N LYS A 231 7.03 0.60 12.67
CA LYS A 231 7.32 0.08 14.01
C LYS A 231 7.22 1.18 15.06
N MET A 232 7.78 2.35 14.81
CA MET A 232 7.72 3.48 15.75
C MET A 232 6.28 3.97 15.96
N MET A 233 5.49 4.11 14.90
CA MET A 233 4.10 4.58 14.98
C MET A 233 3.22 3.57 15.71
N TYR A 234 3.31 2.28 15.39
CA TYR A 234 2.57 1.22 16.07
C TYR A 234 2.95 1.12 17.55
N ASN A 235 4.25 1.11 17.89
CA ASN A 235 4.69 1.11 19.27
C ASN A 235 4.20 2.34 20.05
N SER A 236 4.25 3.52 19.42
CA SER A 236 3.73 4.74 20.04
C SER A 236 2.22 4.65 20.28
N ALA A 237 1.45 4.10 19.36
CA ALA A 237 0.00 3.92 19.50
C ALA A 237 -0.35 2.88 20.58
N LEU A 238 0.37 1.76 20.64
CA LEU A 238 0.21 0.73 21.64
C LEU A 238 0.51 1.24 23.04
N ASN A 239 1.62 1.96 23.23
CA ASN A 239 1.98 2.55 24.54
C ASN A 239 0.99 3.62 25.01
N GLN A 240 0.14 4.14 24.13
CA GLN A 240 -0.90 5.12 24.44
C GLN A 240 -2.29 4.47 24.60
N SER A 241 -2.37 3.14 24.52
CA SER A 241 -3.63 2.42 24.73
C SER A 241 -4.08 2.53 26.18
N PRO A 242 -5.36 2.85 26.44
CA PRO A 242 -5.92 2.78 27.79
C PRO A 242 -5.96 1.34 28.36
N PHE A 243 -5.74 0.35 27.51
CA PHE A 243 -5.70 -1.07 27.86
C PHE A 243 -4.28 -1.64 27.87
N PHE A 244 -3.26 -0.78 27.88
CA PHE A 244 -1.86 -1.21 27.82
C PHE A 244 -1.52 -2.22 28.94
N ASN A 245 -0.97 -3.36 28.54
CA ASN A 245 -0.49 -4.38 29.43
C ASN A 245 0.89 -4.89 28.98
N PRO A 246 1.97 -4.64 29.74
CA PRO A 246 3.33 -5.02 29.34
C PRO A 246 3.53 -6.54 29.22
N ASN A 247 2.64 -7.36 29.82
CA ASN A 247 2.72 -8.82 29.73
C ASN A 247 2.12 -9.37 28.43
N ASN A 248 1.37 -8.55 27.68
CA ASN A 248 0.74 -8.91 26.41
C ASN A 248 1.55 -8.36 25.23
N VAL A 249 2.81 -8.74 25.13
CA VAL A 249 3.70 -8.31 24.04
C VAL A 249 4.21 -9.55 23.31
N TYR A 250 4.14 -9.55 21.98
CA TYR A 250 4.75 -10.63 21.22
C TYR A 250 6.28 -10.58 21.33
N PRO A 251 6.94 -11.71 21.49
CA PRO A 251 8.40 -11.78 21.40
C PRO A 251 8.89 -11.24 20.04
N ALA A 252 9.99 -10.50 20.05
CA ALA A 252 10.52 -9.89 18.82
C ALA A 252 10.88 -10.93 17.76
N ASN A 253 11.39 -12.09 18.17
CA ASN A 253 11.72 -13.23 17.30
C ASN A 253 10.47 -13.83 16.63
N GLU A 254 9.33 -13.89 17.32
CA GLU A 254 8.07 -14.38 16.75
C GLU A 254 7.57 -13.46 15.62
N ASN A 255 7.59 -12.14 15.85
CA ASN A 255 7.20 -11.17 14.84
C ASN A 255 8.14 -11.20 13.63
N ALA A 256 9.44 -11.33 13.84
CA ALA A 256 10.42 -11.48 12.77
C ALA A 256 10.19 -12.78 11.98
N PHE A 257 9.96 -13.89 12.68
CA PHE A 257 9.66 -15.18 12.02
C PHE A 257 8.41 -15.10 11.15
N ILE A 258 7.33 -14.50 11.64
CA ILE A 258 6.08 -14.37 10.87
C ILE A 258 6.27 -13.45 9.65
N LEU A 259 7.03 -12.36 9.80
CA LEU A 259 7.36 -11.50 8.67
C LEU A 259 8.12 -12.28 7.59
N ILE A 260 9.20 -12.98 7.96
CA ILE A 260 10.02 -13.77 7.04
C ILE A 260 9.18 -14.90 6.40
N ALA A 261 8.35 -15.58 7.19
CA ALA A 261 7.46 -16.63 6.68
C ALA A 261 6.42 -16.07 5.71
N SER A 262 5.85 -14.88 5.98
CA SER A 262 4.90 -14.24 5.08
C SER A 262 5.54 -13.83 3.75
N LEU A 263 6.73 -13.23 3.80
CA LEU A 263 7.50 -12.89 2.61
C LEU A 263 7.88 -14.14 1.81
N GLY A 264 8.34 -15.21 2.49
CA GLY A 264 8.65 -16.49 1.85
C GLY A 264 7.42 -17.12 1.19
N MET A 265 6.23 -17.03 1.81
CA MET A 265 4.99 -17.52 1.21
C MET A 265 4.60 -16.72 -0.05
N VAL A 266 4.78 -15.40 -0.05
CA VAL A 266 4.56 -14.58 -1.26
C VAL A 266 5.45 -15.06 -2.39
N LEU A 267 6.77 -15.18 -2.17
CA LEU A 267 7.73 -15.63 -3.18
C LEU A 267 7.42 -17.03 -3.72
N ILE A 268 7.10 -17.97 -2.83
CA ILE A 268 6.75 -19.35 -3.24
C ILE A 268 5.48 -19.35 -4.10
N PHE A 269 4.48 -18.58 -3.70
CA PHE A 269 3.22 -18.52 -4.43
C PHE A 269 3.39 -17.87 -5.81
N GLU A 270 4.14 -16.76 -5.89
CA GLU A 270 4.51 -16.12 -7.14
C GLU A 270 5.25 -17.08 -8.08
N PHE A 271 6.25 -17.81 -7.54
CA PHE A 271 6.97 -18.85 -8.29
C PHE A 271 6.02 -19.93 -8.84
N ILE A 272 5.07 -20.40 -8.03
CA ILE A 272 4.10 -21.44 -8.46
C ILE A 272 3.21 -20.90 -9.58
N LEU A 273 2.71 -19.67 -9.47
CA LEU A 273 1.87 -19.05 -10.50
C LEU A 273 2.64 -18.89 -11.82
N ASP A 274 3.87 -18.40 -11.73
CA ASP A 274 4.75 -18.25 -12.90
C ASP A 274 5.06 -19.60 -13.56
N ALA A 275 5.34 -20.63 -12.77
CA ALA A 275 5.59 -21.99 -13.25
C ALA A 275 4.35 -22.62 -13.92
N ILE A 276 3.14 -22.36 -13.39
CA ILE A 276 1.89 -22.84 -14.00
C ILE A 276 1.65 -22.15 -15.35
N ARG A 277 1.96 -20.86 -15.45
CA ARG A 277 1.62 -20.06 -16.64
C ARG A 277 2.65 -20.15 -17.74
N PHE A 278 3.93 -20.10 -17.42
CA PHE A 278 5.04 -20.03 -18.39
C PHE A 278 5.96 -21.28 -18.37
N GLY A 279 5.74 -22.18 -17.43
CA GLY A 279 6.55 -23.38 -17.24
C GLY A 279 7.69 -23.20 -16.24
N ALA A 280 8.13 -24.32 -15.64
CA ALA A 280 9.15 -24.33 -14.60
C ALA A 280 10.51 -23.74 -15.02
N PRO A 281 11.02 -23.92 -16.25
CA PRO A 281 12.27 -23.27 -16.67
C PRO A 281 12.20 -21.74 -16.58
N HIS A 282 11.10 -21.15 -17.05
CA HIS A 282 10.88 -19.72 -16.99
C HIS A 282 10.82 -19.20 -15.54
N ALA A 283 10.05 -19.87 -14.68
CA ALA A 283 9.94 -19.51 -13.28
C ALA A 283 11.30 -19.59 -12.55
N ASN A 284 12.15 -20.56 -12.87
CA ASN A 284 13.50 -20.66 -12.32
C ASN A 284 14.37 -19.47 -12.73
N ASP A 285 14.36 -19.10 -14.00
CA ASP A 285 15.15 -17.98 -14.52
C ASP A 285 14.67 -16.65 -13.93
N SER A 286 13.36 -16.43 -13.83
CA SER A 286 12.76 -15.25 -13.22
C SER A 286 13.11 -15.12 -11.74
N LEU A 287 13.00 -16.22 -10.97
CA LEU A 287 13.35 -16.24 -9.55
C LEU A 287 14.84 -15.94 -9.34
N LEU A 288 15.72 -16.55 -10.12
CA LEU A 288 17.16 -16.32 -10.03
C LEU A 288 17.51 -14.86 -10.36
N THR A 289 16.90 -14.30 -11.39
CA THR A 289 17.11 -12.90 -11.76
C THR A 289 16.66 -11.96 -10.65
N SER A 290 15.47 -12.19 -10.06
CA SER A 290 14.94 -11.38 -8.97
C SER A 290 15.75 -11.48 -7.67
N LEU A 291 16.40 -12.62 -7.40
CA LEU A 291 17.25 -12.81 -6.22
C LEU A 291 18.67 -12.22 -6.39
N LEU A 292 19.11 -12.00 -7.63
CA LEU A 292 20.44 -11.50 -7.95
C LEU A 292 20.46 -10.01 -8.31
N ALA A 293 19.30 -9.40 -8.56
CA ALA A 293 19.12 -7.98 -8.84
C ALA A 293 18.94 -7.18 -7.54
#